data_e5dea2200ff73ce96461bb0b17b1bdbf
#
_entry.id   e5dea2200ff73ce96461bb0b17b1bdbf
#
_cell.length_a   1.000
_cell.length_b   1.000
_cell.length_c   1.000
_cell.angle_alpha   90.00
_cell.angle_beta   90.00
_cell.angle_gamma   90.00
#
_symmetry.space_group_name_H-M   'P 1'
#
loop_
_entity.id
_entity.type
_entity.pdbx_description
1 polymer ?
#
loop_
_entity_poly.entity_id
_entity_poly.type
_entity_poly.pdbx_seq_one_letter_code
_entity_poly.pdbx_strand_id
1 'polypeptide(L)'
;MRSCTNMRLVLCLLFLDIGFVRGAQPVDLTYSFDKKTIYWPTSKSFEWTLVQHGKTPGGYFYSSADYAANEHGGTHLDAPVHFHEGGAGVDEIAVTKLMGPVVVVDVSASCAPNPDYRVSADDLIRWEKQHGRIPEHAIVLIRTGWGKRWPDKKRYLGTDKPGDVAGLHFPGISREAAEFLVKQRNLNGDGIDTASIDYGQSKDFIAHKILSAGGIYNLENVANLDRVPATGATLIALPMKIRGGTGAPVRIVAMVP
;
A
#
# COMPACT_ATOMS: atom_id res chain seq x y z
N MET A 1 13.51 48.79 67.75
CA MET A 1 14.36 48.01 66.84
C MET A 1 13.42 47.07 66.10
N ARG A 2 13.10 47.34 64.81
CA ARG A 2 12.25 46.49 63.96
C ARG A 2 13.15 45.94 62.88
N SER A 3 13.31 44.59 62.86
CA SER A 3 14.07 43.84 61.86
C SER A 3 13.22 43.74 60.59
N CYS A 4 13.69 44.27 59.45
CA CYS A 4 13.14 44.04 58.12
C CYS A 4 13.74 42.79 57.54
N THR A 5 12.94 41.76 57.41
CA THR A 5 13.31 40.51 56.69
C THR A 5 13.05 40.69 55.20
N ASN A 6 14.11 40.75 54.39
CA ASN A 6 14.01 40.81 52.92
C ASN A 6 13.64 39.44 52.38
N MET A 7 12.44 39.29 51.88
CA MET A 7 11.94 38.13 51.13
C MET A 7 12.30 38.28 49.65
N ARG A 8 13.35 37.55 49.18
CA ARG A 8 13.72 37.48 47.79
C ARG A 8 12.72 36.55 47.06
N LEU A 9 11.91 37.14 46.20
CA LEU A 9 11.02 36.41 45.27
C LEU A 9 11.86 35.80 44.18
N VAL A 10 12.01 34.47 44.20
CA VAL A 10 12.63 33.72 43.10
C VAL A 10 11.55 33.45 42.07
N LEU A 11 11.58 34.19 40.96
CA LEU A 11 10.69 34.00 39.82
C LEU A 11 11.24 32.80 39.00
N CYS A 12 10.67 31.60 39.19
CA CYS A 12 10.92 30.46 38.31
C CYS A 12 10.18 30.68 36.98
N LEU A 13 10.90 31.10 35.96
CA LEU A 13 10.42 31.07 34.57
C LEU A 13 10.37 29.61 34.08
N LEU A 14 9.17 29.03 34.16
CA LEU A 14 8.87 27.79 33.42
C LEU A 14 8.82 28.13 31.93
N PHE A 15 9.89 27.82 31.21
CA PHE A 15 9.84 27.74 29.75
C PHE A 15 8.94 26.54 29.39
N LEU A 16 7.70 26.79 29.05
CA LEU A 16 6.90 25.83 28.29
C LEU A 16 7.56 25.71 26.91
N ASP A 17 8.28 24.62 26.68
CA ASP A 17 8.60 24.19 25.33
C ASP A 17 7.28 23.84 24.65
N ILE A 18 6.72 24.81 23.93
CA ILE A 18 5.64 24.57 22.97
C ILE A 18 6.31 23.86 21.80
N GLY A 19 6.52 22.55 21.95
CA GLY A 19 6.88 21.69 20.84
C GLY A 19 5.82 21.88 19.76
N PHE A 20 6.19 22.50 18.64
CA PHE A 20 5.35 22.50 17.44
C PHE A 20 5.05 21.05 17.11
N VAL A 21 3.85 20.58 17.41
CA VAL A 21 3.33 19.34 16.84
C VAL A 21 3.26 19.61 15.35
N ARG A 22 4.28 19.19 14.61
CA ARG A 22 4.21 19.17 13.14
C ARG A 22 3.00 18.32 12.81
N GLY A 23 2.00 18.92 12.18
CA GLY A 23 0.83 18.19 11.72
C GLY A 23 1.30 17.09 10.75
N ALA A 24 0.71 15.89 10.87
CA ALA A 24 1.03 14.76 9.99
C ALA A 24 0.94 15.17 8.51
N GLN A 25 1.95 14.85 7.71
CA GLN A 25 2.03 15.19 6.30
C GLN A 25 1.51 14.04 5.43
N PRO A 26 0.61 14.31 4.48
CA PRO A 26 0.13 13.29 3.57
C PRO A 26 1.20 12.94 2.53
N VAL A 27 1.43 11.64 2.35
CA VAL A 27 2.23 11.07 1.26
C VAL A 27 1.31 10.23 0.40
N ASP A 28 1.24 10.57 -0.89
CA ASP A 28 0.47 9.82 -1.88
C ASP A 28 1.24 8.56 -2.32
N LEU A 29 0.64 7.41 -2.11
CA LEU A 29 1.20 6.09 -2.43
C LEU A 29 0.51 5.45 -3.64
N THR A 30 -0.02 6.27 -4.56
CA THR A 30 -0.81 5.83 -5.71
C THR A 30 -0.19 6.31 -7.02
N TYR A 31 -0.07 5.42 -8.00
CA TYR A 31 0.25 5.80 -9.37
C TYR A 31 -0.97 6.36 -10.08
N SER A 32 -0.75 7.35 -10.96
CA SER A 32 -1.82 7.83 -11.85
C SER A 32 -2.25 6.75 -12.84
N PHE A 33 -3.55 6.69 -13.13
CA PHE A 33 -4.10 5.80 -14.14
C PHE A 33 -4.07 6.48 -15.52
N ASP A 34 -3.38 5.85 -16.46
CA ASP A 34 -3.28 6.28 -17.85
C ASP A 34 -2.99 5.07 -18.77
N LYS A 35 -2.64 5.34 -20.03
CA LYS A 35 -2.29 4.30 -21.02
C LYS A 35 -1.03 3.49 -20.67
N LYS A 36 -0.21 3.97 -19.73
CA LYS A 36 1.00 3.29 -19.24
C LYS A 36 0.77 2.52 -17.96
N THR A 37 -0.42 2.60 -17.39
CA THR A 37 -0.78 1.84 -16.19
C THR A 37 -0.56 0.36 -16.42
N ILE A 38 0.21 -0.26 -15.53
CA ILE A 38 0.59 -1.65 -15.65
C ILE A 38 -0.52 -2.54 -15.11
N TYR A 39 -0.91 -3.50 -15.93
CA TYR A 39 -1.88 -4.56 -15.63
C TYR A 39 -1.22 -5.92 -15.84
N TRP A 40 -1.80 -6.94 -15.25
CA TRP A 40 -1.39 -8.32 -15.53
C TRP A 40 -1.43 -8.60 -17.03
N PRO A 41 -0.50 -9.40 -17.59
CA PRO A 41 -0.38 -9.57 -19.06
C PRO A 41 -1.63 -10.04 -19.79
N THR A 42 -2.54 -10.72 -19.10
CA THR A 42 -3.80 -11.24 -19.66
C THR A 42 -5.01 -10.35 -19.36
N SER A 43 -4.85 -9.29 -18.56
CA SER A 43 -5.96 -8.43 -18.13
C SER A 43 -6.20 -7.27 -19.08
N LYS A 44 -7.46 -6.79 -19.09
CA LYS A 44 -7.84 -5.55 -19.79
C LYS A 44 -7.12 -4.37 -19.13
N SER A 45 -6.40 -3.59 -19.96
CA SER A 45 -5.73 -2.37 -19.54
C SER A 45 -6.71 -1.22 -19.29
N PHE A 46 -6.22 -0.15 -18.67
CA PHE A 46 -7.00 1.07 -18.47
C PHE A 46 -7.29 1.76 -19.79
N GLU A 47 -8.57 1.98 -20.04
CA GLU A 47 -9.10 2.75 -21.17
C GLU A 47 -9.76 4.02 -20.64
N TRP A 48 -9.45 5.14 -21.25
CA TRP A 48 -10.05 6.43 -20.94
C TRP A 48 -10.50 7.09 -22.22
N THR A 49 -11.79 7.40 -22.31
CA THR A 49 -12.40 7.97 -23.50
C THR A 49 -13.02 9.32 -23.18
N LEU A 50 -12.49 10.36 -23.78
CA LEU A 50 -13.04 11.71 -23.67
C LEU A 50 -14.41 11.76 -24.37
N VAL A 51 -15.47 12.01 -23.62
CA VAL A 51 -16.85 12.10 -24.13
C VAL A 51 -17.14 13.52 -24.61
N GLN A 52 -16.76 14.51 -23.81
CA GLN A 52 -16.96 15.92 -24.15
C GLN A 52 -15.86 16.78 -23.53
N HIS A 53 -15.48 17.85 -24.24
CA HIS A 53 -14.53 18.85 -23.73
C HIS A 53 -14.70 20.16 -24.51
N GLY A 54 -15.13 21.21 -23.83
CA GLY A 54 -15.28 22.52 -24.46
C GLY A 54 -16.52 23.29 -24.01
N LYS A 55 -16.81 24.40 -24.70
CA LYS A 55 -18.02 25.20 -24.47
C LYS A 55 -19.24 24.48 -25.02
N THR A 56 -20.28 24.40 -24.21
CA THR A 56 -21.60 23.89 -24.61
C THR A 56 -22.39 24.94 -25.36
N PRO A 57 -23.48 24.56 -26.05
CA PRO A 57 -24.44 25.52 -26.66
C PRO A 57 -25.02 26.50 -25.62
N GLY A 58 -25.10 26.10 -24.34
CA GLY A 58 -25.55 26.95 -23.22
C GLY A 58 -24.50 27.94 -22.71
N GLY A 59 -23.31 28.00 -23.32
CA GLY A 59 -22.27 28.99 -23.04
C GLY A 59 -21.32 28.65 -21.87
N TYR A 60 -21.52 27.52 -21.18
CA TYR A 60 -20.62 27.06 -20.10
C TYR A 60 -19.62 26.00 -20.61
N PHE A 61 -18.47 25.88 -19.91
CA PHE A 61 -17.51 24.81 -20.18
C PHE A 61 -17.96 23.51 -19.52
N TYR A 62 -17.82 22.40 -20.24
CA TYR A 62 -18.08 21.04 -19.74
C TYR A 62 -17.02 20.09 -20.24
N SER A 63 -16.58 19.19 -19.35
CA SER A 63 -15.66 18.11 -19.71
C SER A 63 -16.05 16.84 -18.96
N SER A 64 -16.18 15.74 -19.69
CA SER A 64 -16.46 14.41 -19.13
C SER A 64 -15.75 13.33 -19.92
N ALA A 65 -15.46 12.22 -19.28
CA ALA A 65 -14.86 11.06 -19.88
C ALA A 65 -15.40 9.77 -19.24
N ASP A 66 -15.40 8.70 -20.01
CA ASP A 66 -15.65 7.34 -19.55
C ASP A 66 -14.32 6.62 -19.31
N TYR A 67 -14.31 5.63 -18.42
CA TYR A 67 -13.18 4.72 -18.27
C TYR A 67 -13.64 3.28 -18.11
N ALA A 68 -12.76 2.33 -18.50
CA ALA A 68 -12.95 0.92 -18.32
C ALA A 68 -11.61 0.24 -18.05
N ALA A 69 -11.58 -0.73 -17.16
CA ALA A 69 -10.38 -1.49 -16.80
C ALA A 69 -10.75 -2.82 -16.14
N ASN A 70 -9.77 -3.69 -15.93
CA ASN A 70 -9.85 -4.78 -14.95
C ASN A 70 -9.79 -4.17 -13.53
N GLU A 71 -10.39 -4.83 -12.53
CA GLU A 71 -10.33 -4.40 -11.12
C GLU A 71 -8.91 -4.43 -10.58
N HIS A 72 -8.07 -5.37 -11.10
CA HIS A 72 -6.71 -5.66 -10.64
C HIS A 72 -5.68 -5.07 -11.61
N GLY A 73 -5.18 -3.89 -11.28
CA GLY A 73 -4.12 -3.22 -12.03
C GLY A 73 -3.93 -1.76 -11.63
N GLY A 74 -2.78 -1.20 -11.97
CA GLY A 74 -2.35 0.04 -11.31
C GLY A 74 -2.27 -0.13 -9.80
N THR A 75 -2.31 0.93 -9.03
CA THR A 75 -2.42 0.83 -7.57
C THR A 75 -3.84 0.41 -7.20
N HIS A 76 -4.01 -0.78 -6.66
CA HIS A 76 -5.32 -1.37 -6.36
C HIS A 76 -5.31 -2.16 -5.04
N LEU A 77 -6.50 -2.52 -4.61
CA LEU A 77 -6.75 -3.39 -3.47
C LEU A 77 -7.39 -4.68 -3.96
N ASP A 78 -6.88 -5.81 -3.50
CA ASP A 78 -7.51 -7.12 -3.62
C ASP A 78 -8.33 -7.42 -2.38
N ALA A 79 -9.60 -7.71 -2.56
CA ALA A 79 -10.47 -8.16 -1.49
C ALA A 79 -10.24 -9.66 -1.19
N PRO A 80 -10.52 -10.14 0.03
CA PRO A 80 -10.35 -11.54 0.39
C PRO A 80 -11.01 -12.53 -0.57
N VAL A 81 -12.15 -12.17 -1.16
CA VAL A 81 -12.87 -13.05 -2.14
C VAL A 81 -12.05 -13.32 -3.39
N HIS A 82 -11.02 -12.50 -3.70
CA HIS A 82 -10.20 -12.69 -4.90
C HIS A 82 -9.53 -14.08 -4.95
N PHE A 83 -9.03 -14.56 -3.81
CA PHE A 83 -8.37 -15.89 -3.71
C PHE A 83 -8.97 -16.81 -2.63
N HIS A 84 -10.10 -16.41 -1.99
CA HIS A 84 -10.79 -17.22 -1.01
C HIS A 84 -12.29 -17.24 -1.28
N GLU A 85 -12.81 -18.42 -1.66
CA GLU A 85 -14.25 -18.62 -1.85
C GLU A 85 -15.02 -18.32 -0.55
N GLY A 86 -16.04 -17.47 -0.64
CA GLY A 86 -16.79 -16.98 0.52
C GLY A 86 -16.09 -15.88 1.32
N GLY A 87 -14.92 -15.40 0.88
CA GLY A 87 -14.27 -14.20 1.44
C GLY A 87 -15.10 -12.93 1.20
N ALA A 88 -14.83 -11.89 1.97
CA ALA A 88 -15.48 -10.59 1.81
C ALA A 88 -15.14 -9.95 0.46
N GLY A 89 -16.14 -9.40 -0.23
CA GLY A 89 -15.97 -8.54 -1.39
C GLY A 89 -15.46 -7.14 -0.99
N VAL A 90 -15.00 -6.36 -1.97
CA VAL A 90 -14.42 -5.03 -1.71
C VAL A 90 -15.40 -4.08 -1.02
N ASP A 91 -16.68 -4.21 -1.31
CA ASP A 91 -17.74 -3.39 -0.70
C ASP A 91 -18.13 -3.83 0.72
N GLU A 92 -17.71 -5.03 1.14
CA GLU A 92 -17.98 -5.63 2.44
C GLU A 92 -16.83 -5.40 3.44
N ILE A 93 -15.65 -4.97 2.98
CA ILE A 93 -14.53 -4.64 3.87
C ILE A 93 -14.93 -3.47 4.77
N ALA A 94 -14.90 -3.69 6.09
CA ALA A 94 -15.23 -2.63 7.05
C ALA A 94 -14.25 -1.45 6.90
N VAL A 95 -14.78 -0.21 6.89
CA VAL A 95 -13.96 1.00 6.73
C VAL A 95 -12.87 1.13 7.80
N THR A 96 -13.11 0.59 8.99
CA THR A 96 -12.14 0.54 10.09
C THR A 96 -10.92 -0.32 9.78
N LYS A 97 -11.02 -1.29 8.87
CA LYS A 97 -9.88 -2.08 8.38
C LYS A 97 -9.07 -1.35 7.32
N LEU A 98 -9.70 -0.42 6.59
CA LEU A 98 -9.07 0.34 5.50
C LEU A 98 -8.21 1.52 5.99
N MET A 99 -8.13 1.71 7.30
CA MET A 99 -7.32 2.73 7.96
C MET A 99 -6.66 2.14 9.20
N GLY A 100 -5.40 2.47 9.44
CA GLY A 100 -4.70 1.98 10.63
C GLY A 100 -3.21 2.28 10.65
N PRO A 101 -2.52 1.87 11.71
CA PRO A 101 -1.07 1.96 11.76
C PRO A 101 -0.44 1.26 10.56
N VAL A 102 0.53 1.90 9.91
CA VAL A 102 1.29 1.28 8.84
C VAL A 102 2.72 1.01 9.31
N VAL A 103 3.23 -0.14 8.91
CA VAL A 103 4.65 -0.48 9.03
C VAL A 103 5.22 -0.77 7.64
N VAL A 104 6.44 -0.29 7.38
CA VAL A 104 7.14 -0.52 6.13
C VAL A 104 8.33 -1.44 6.38
N VAL A 105 8.27 -2.63 5.80
CA VAL A 105 9.36 -3.62 5.85
C VAL A 105 10.21 -3.46 4.59
N ASP A 106 11.39 -2.89 4.75
CA ASP A 106 12.31 -2.65 3.64
C ASP A 106 13.22 -3.85 3.39
N VAL A 107 13.03 -4.52 2.27
CA VAL A 107 13.84 -5.64 1.77
C VAL A 107 14.53 -5.31 0.43
N SER A 108 14.56 -4.03 0.07
CA SER A 108 15.06 -3.58 -1.23
C SER A 108 16.51 -4.01 -1.51
N ALA A 109 17.36 -4.06 -0.49
CA ALA A 109 18.74 -4.54 -0.62
C ALA A 109 18.82 -6.02 -1.02
N SER A 110 17.92 -6.86 -0.49
CA SER A 110 17.83 -8.29 -0.84
C SER A 110 17.21 -8.51 -2.23
N CYS A 111 16.26 -7.66 -2.62
CA CYS A 111 15.58 -7.74 -3.91
C CYS A 111 16.46 -7.25 -5.08
N ALA A 112 17.37 -6.31 -4.85
CA ALA A 112 18.17 -5.69 -5.91
C ALA A 112 18.95 -6.70 -6.78
N PRO A 113 19.65 -7.71 -6.22
CA PRO A 113 20.36 -8.72 -7.00
C PRO A 113 19.47 -9.88 -7.46
N ASN A 114 18.25 -10.03 -6.93
CA ASN A 114 17.38 -11.16 -7.20
C ASN A 114 15.96 -10.72 -7.53
N PRO A 115 15.57 -10.68 -8.81
CA PRO A 115 14.21 -10.27 -9.21
C PRO A 115 13.11 -11.22 -8.73
N ASP A 116 13.45 -12.47 -8.42
CA ASP A 116 12.49 -13.47 -7.92
C ASP A 116 12.62 -13.66 -6.40
N TYR A 117 13.06 -12.62 -5.69
CA TYR A 117 13.19 -12.65 -4.24
C TYR A 117 11.84 -12.92 -3.58
N ARG A 118 11.82 -13.85 -2.64
CA ARG A 118 10.66 -14.16 -1.83
C ARG A 118 10.93 -13.69 -0.40
N VAL A 119 10.19 -12.67 0.01
CA VAL A 119 10.24 -12.13 1.38
C VAL A 119 9.95 -13.24 2.37
N SER A 120 10.88 -13.49 3.26
CA SER A 120 10.81 -14.60 4.22
C SER A 120 10.21 -14.17 5.57
N ALA A 121 9.80 -15.14 6.38
CA ALA A 121 9.44 -14.89 7.78
C ALA A 121 10.62 -14.28 8.57
N ASP A 122 11.85 -14.68 8.24
CA ASP A 122 13.05 -14.14 8.89
C ASP A 122 13.27 -12.65 8.57
N ASP A 123 12.86 -12.16 7.40
CA ASP A 123 12.89 -10.72 7.09
C ASP A 123 11.94 -9.95 8.02
N LEU A 124 10.75 -10.47 8.24
CA LEU A 124 9.76 -9.88 9.15
C LEU A 124 10.26 -9.92 10.62
N ILE A 125 10.78 -11.04 11.04
CA ILE A 125 11.36 -11.20 12.39
C ILE A 125 12.56 -10.26 12.60
N ARG A 126 13.41 -10.11 11.59
CA ARG A 126 14.56 -9.19 11.62
C ARG A 126 14.09 -7.74 11.73
N TRP A 127 13.06 -7.37 10.97
CA TRP A 127 12.44 -6.06 11.06
C TRP A 127 11.88 -5.81 12.48
N GLU A 128 11.19 -6.79 13.07
CA GLU A 128 10.66 -6.65 14.44
C GLU A 128 11.74 -6.53 15.52
N LYS A 129 12.87 -7.18 15.34
CA LYS A 129 14.02 -7.00 16.25
C LYS A 129 14.54 -5.57 16.27
N GLN A 130 14.39 -4.82 15.19
CA GLN A 130 14.86 -3.45 15.05
C GLN A 130 13.81 -2.41 15.45
N HIS A 131 12.52 -2.68 15.18
CA HIS A 131 11.45 -1.70 15.27
C HIS A 131 10.36 -2.04 16.29
N GLY A 132 10.45 -3.20 16.93
CA GLY A 132 9.41 -3.74 17.79
C GLY A 132 8.40 -4.60 17.03
N ARG A 133 7.54 -5.28 17.79
CA ARG A 133 6.50 -6.16 17.22
C ARG A 133 5.56 -5.36 16.32
N ILE A 134 5.19 -5.93 15.17
CA ILE A 134 4.15 -5.40 14.28
C ILE A 134 2.87 -5.21 15.11
N PRO A 135 2.30 -3.99 15.15
CA PRO A 135 1.09 -3.69 15.92
C PRO A 135 -0.12 -4.51 15.45
N GLU A 136 -1.05 -4.79 16.34
CA GLU A 136 -2.35 -5.34 15.95
C GLU A 136 -3.10 -4.34 15.06
N HIS A 137 -3.87 -4.87 14.11
CA HIS A 137 -4.62 -4.09 13.12
C HIS A 137 -3.76 -3.20 12.22
N ALA A 138 -2.45 -3.45 12.19
CA ALA A 138 -1.57 -2.75 11.26
C ALA A 138 -1.82 -3.18 9.81
N ILE A 139 -1.37 -2.31 8.90
CA ILE A 139 -1.22 -2.60 7.47
C ILE A 139 0.29 -2.73 7.22
N VAL A 140 0.73 -3.90 6.75
CA VAL A 140 2.14 -4.20 6.52
C VAL A 140 2.48 -3.93 5.06
N LEU A 141 3.36 -2.97 4.77
CA LEU A 141 3.80 -2.67 3.42
C LEU A 141 5.24 -3.18 3.21
N ILE A 142 5.42 -4.00 2.20
CA ILE A 142 6.72 -4.55 1.80
C ILE A 142 7.32 -3.64 0.73
N ARG A 143 8.47 -3.02 1.07
CA ARG A 143 9.25 -2.23 0.14
C ARG A 143 10.34 -3.08 -0.49
N THR A 144 10.18 -3.44 -1.75
CA THR A 144 11.18 -4.17 -2.54
C THR A 144 12.11 -3.25 -3.32
N GLY A 145 11.74 -1.96 -3.43
CA GLY A 145 12.42 -0.98 -4.27
C GLY A 145 12.05 -1.11 -5.75
N TRP A 146 11.06 -1.95 -6.07
CA TRP A 146 10.61 -2.22 -7.43
C TRP A 146 9.88 -1.04 -8.06
N GLY A 147 9.20 -0.23 -7.26
CA GLY A 147 8.49 0.97 -7.69
C GLY A 147 9.33 1.93 -8.54
N LYS A 148 10.67 1.93 -8.39
CA LYS A 148 11.60 2.72 -9.22
C LYS A 148 11.60 2.33 -10.71
N ARG A 149 11.00 1.19 -11.05
CA ARG A 149 10.89 0.68 -12.43
C ARG A 149 9.60 1.10 -13.11
N TRP A 150 8.61 1.59 -12.33
CA TRP A 150 7.35 2.11 -12.86
C TRP A 150 7.58 3.39 -13.69
N PRO A 151 6.90 3.61 -14.83
CA PRO A 151 5.91 2.75 -15.51
C PRO A 151 6.51 1.93 -16.68
N ASP A 152 7.80 1.57 -16.62
CA ASP A 152 8.43 0.72 -17.64
C ASP A 152 7.97 -0.72 -17.47
N LYS A 153 6.98 -1.15 -18.25
CA LYS A 153 6.34 -2.47 -18.14
C LYS A 153 7.35 -3.62 -18.18
N LYS A 154 8.32 -3.55 -19.12
CA LYS A 154 9.32 -4.61 -19.29
C LYS A 154 10.26 -4.71 -18.08
N ARG A 155 10.71 -3.57 -17.56
CA ARG A 155 11.55 -3.54 -16.35
C ARG A 155 10.78 -3.92 -15.10
N TYR A 156 9.50 -3.55 -15.03
CA TYR A 156 8.65 -3.76 -13.86
C TYR A 156 8.13 -5.19 -13.76
N LEU A 157 7.62 -5.76 -14.87
CA LEU A 157 7.06 -7.11 -14.91
C LEU A 157 8.09 -8.19 -15.28
N GLY A 158 9.22 -7.83 -15.93
CA GLY A 158 10.14 -8.78 -16.59
C GLY A 158 9.82 -8.97 -18.07
N THR A 159 8.58 -8.69 -18.48
CA THR A 159 8.09 -8.82 -19.86
C THR A 159 7.14 -7.68 -20.22
N ASP A 160 7.10 -7.29 -21.48
CA ASP A 160 6.11 -6.36 -22.05
C ASP A 160 5.18 -7.04 -23.07
N LYS A 161 5.34 -8.37 -23.27
CA LYS A 161 4.56 -9.13 -24.23
C LYS A 161 3.15 -9.42 -23.67
N PRO A 162 2.08 -9.14 -24.44
CA PRO A 162 0.73 -9.53 -24.06
C PRO A 162 0.62 -11.05 -23.84
N GLY A 163 -0.04 -11.46 -22.76
CA GLY A 163 -0.26 -12.88 -22.44
C GLY A 163 0.95 -13.63 -21.88
N ASP A 164 2.13 -13.03 -21.84
CA ASP A 164 3.38 -13.68 -21.39
C ASP A 164 3.47 -13.70 -19.86
N VAL A 165 2.77 -14.63 -19.23
CA VAL A 165 2.85 -14.87 -17.78
C VAL A 165 4.15 -15.58 -17.38
N ALA A 166 4.74 -16.37 -18.28
CA ALA A 166 5.98 -17.08 -18.00
C ALA A 166 7.21 -16.17 -17.89
N GLY A 167 7.16 -15.00 -18.53
CA GLY A 167 8.22 -14.00 -18.49
C GLY A 167 8.15 -13.05 -17.29
N LEU A 168 7.25 -13.26 -16.34
CA LEU A 168 7.12 -12.41 -15.16
C LEU A 168 8.26 -12.65 -14.16
N HIS A 169 8.94 -11.57 -13.78
CA HIS A 169 10.04 -11.58 -12.81
C HIS A 169 9.97 -10.34 -11.93
N PHE A 170 9.47 -10.48 -10.72
CA PHE A 170 9.45 -9.46 -9.67
C PHE A 170 9.32 -10.12 -8.29
N PRO A 171 9.81 -9.47 -7.20
CA PRO A 171 9.73 -9.99 -5.84
C PRO A 171 8.30 -10.13 -5.33
N GLY A 172 8.10 -11.05 -4.38
CA GLY A 172 6.85 -11.23 -3.68
C GLY A 172 7.03 -11.85 -2.29
N ILE A 173 5.93 -12.19 -1.65
CA ILE A 173 5.88 -12.74 -0.30
C ILE A 173 5.98 -14.27 -0.36
N SER A 174 6.78 -14.88 0.50
CA SER A 174 6.86 -16.34 0.60
C SER A 174 5.66 -16.92 1.35
N ARG A 175 5.45 -18.25 1.23
CA ARG A 175 4.49 -19.00 2.02
C ARG A 175 4.69 -18.76 3.52
N GLU A 176 5.93 -18.89 3.99
CA GLU A 176 6.29 -18.81 5.41
C GLU A 176 6.04 -17.41 5.97
N ALA A 177 6.30 -16.36 5.19
CA ALA A 177 6.00 -15.00 5.57
C ALA A 177 4.48 -14.74 5.62
N ALA A 178 3.72 -15.20 4.64
CA ALA A 178 2.25 -15.09 4.65
C ALA A 178 1.65 -15.84 5.86
N GLU A 179 2.11 -17.06 6.15
CA GLU A 179 1.69 -17.81 7.33
C GLU A 179 2.06 -17.13 8.64
N PHE A 180 3.24 -16.52 8.74
CA PHE A 180 3.65 -15.74 9.89
C PHE A 180 2.71 -14.55 10.12
N LEU A 181 2.38 -13.81 9.06
CA LEU A 181 1.47 -12.65 9.14
C LEU A 181 0.08 -13.08 9.59
N VAL A 182 -0.49 -14.13 9.02
CA VAL A 182 -1.84 -14.61 9.36
C VAL A 182 -1.89 -15.23 10.75
N LYS A 183 -0.96 -16.14 11.09
CA LYS A 183 -1.03 -16.95 12.31
C LYS A 183 -0.50 -16.25 13.56
N GLN A 184 0.41 -15.27 13.38
CA GLN A 184 1.11 -14.66 14.50
C GLN A 184 0.89 -13.16 14.64
N ARG A 185 0.19 -12.55 13.66
CA ARG A 185 -0.15 -11.12 13.66
C ARG A 185 -1.63 -10.95 13.34
N ASN A 186 -2.25 -9.99 13.96
CA ASN A 186 -3.66 -9.65 13.73
C ASN A 186 -3.71 -8.41 12.85
N LEU A 187 -3.58 -8.60 11.53
CA LEU A 187 -3.46 -7.52 10.54
C LEU A 187 -4.82 -7.12 9.96
N ASN A 188 -4.94 -5.88 9.55
CA ASN A 188 -6.03 -5.41 8.70
C ASN A 188 -5.74 -5.71 7.22
N GLY A 189 -4.51 -5.46 6.78
CA GLY A 189 -4.10 -5.63 5.39
C GLY A 189 -2.59 -5.76 5.25
N ASP A 190 -2.15 -6.11 4.07
CA ASP A 190 -0.76 -6.03 3.65
C ASP A 190 -0.64 -5.37 2.27
N GLY A 191 0.58 -5.16 1.80
CA GLY A 191 0.80 -4.63 0.45
C GLY A 191 2.26 -4.62 0.05
N ILE A 192 2.49 -4.33 -1.24
CA ILE A 192 3.81 -4.42 -1.86
C ILE A 192 3.94 -3.41 -3.02
N ASP A 193 5.18 -3.01 -3.34
CA ASP A 193 5.49 -2.13 -4.48
C ASP A 193 5.75 -2.91 -5.78
N THR A 194 5.22 -4.13 -5.91
CA THR A 194 5.24 -4.98 -7.13
C THR A 194 3.85 -5.21 -7.68
N ALA A 195 3.76 -5.86 -8.84
CA ALA A 195 2.51 -6.14 -9.55
C ALA A 195 1.67 -7.25 -8.91
N SER A 196 2.23 -7.97 -7.94
CA SER A 196 1.55 -9.01 -7.17
C SER A 196 2.25 -9.20 -5.83
N ILE A 197 1.47 -9.59 -4.79
CA ILE A 197 2.04 -10.04 -3.52
C ILE A 197 2.74 -11.40 -3.66
N ASP A 198 2.35 -12.25 -4.60
CA ASP A 198 3.15 -13.40 -5.00
C ASP A 198 4.28 -12.96 -5.94
N TYR A 199 5.44 -13.62 -5.88
CA TYR A 199 6.55 -13.32 -6.78
C TYR A 199 6.22 -13.71 -8.24
N GLY A 200 6.88 -13.08 -9.23
CA GLY A 200 6.52 -13.18 -10.64
C GLY A 200 6.46 -14.59 -11.20
N GLN A 201 7.26 -15.52 -10.70
CA GLN A 201 7.29 -16.94 -11.13
C GLN A 201 6.34 -17.86 -10.33
N SER A 202 5.50 -17.28 -9.44
CA SER A 202 4.50 -18.07 -8.69
C SER A 202 3.50 -18.73 -9.64
N LYS A 203 3.24 -20.03 -9.41
CA LYS A 203 2.26 -20.81 -10.18
C LYS A 203 1.04 -21.18 -9.35
N ASP A 204 1.15 -21.05 -8.04
CA ASP A 204 0.13 -21.49 -7.09
C ASP A 204 -0.51 -20.33 -6.30
N PHE A 205 -0.02 -19.11 -6.47
CA PHE A 205 -0.50 -17.90 -5.78
C PHE A 205 -0.67 -18.11 -4.27
N ILE A 206 0.37 -18.72 -3.66
CA ILE A 206 0.23 -19.21 -2.30
C ILE A 206 0.12 -18.10 -1.25
N ALA A 207 0.79 -16.96 -1.46
CA ALA A 207 0.68 -15.82 -0.57
C ALA A 207 -0.74 -15.26 -0.58
N HIS A 208 -1.33 -15.03 -1.76
CA HIS A 208 -2.73 -14.62 -1.89
C HIS A 208 -3.68 -15.58 -1.17
N LYS A 209 -3.58 -16.88 -1.43
CA LYS A 209 -4.48 -17.88 -0.82
C LYS A 209 -4.43 -17.85 0.70
N ILE A 210 -3.24 -17.73 1.29
CA ILE A 210 -3.07 -17.72 2.74
C ILE A 210 -3.61 -16.43 3.35
N LEU A 211 -3.26 -15.27 2.78
CA LEU A 211 -3.67 -13.96 3.28
C LEU A 211 -5.16 -13.75 3.13
N SER A 212 -5.73 -14.09 1.95
CA SER A 212 -7.16 -14.00 1.69
C SER A 212 -7.98 -14.90 2.61
N ALA A 213 -7.52 -16.16 2.83
CA ALA A 213 -8.17 -17.06 3.79
C ALA A 213 -8.09 -16.55 5.24
N GLY A 214 -7.08 -15.75 5.58
CA GLY A 214 -6.97 -15.00 6.83
C GLY A 214 -7.86 -13.76 6.92
N GLY A 215 -8.62 -13.43 5.87
CA GLY A 215 -9.46 -12.22 5.81
C GLY A 215 -8.65 -10.92 5.71
N ILE A 216 -7.41 -10.99 5.22
CA ILE A 216 -6.49 -9.88 5.01
C ILE A 216 -6.64 -9.43 3.55
N TYR A 217 -6.86 -8.14 3.31
CA TYR A 217 -6.84 -7.58 1.97
C TYR A 217 -5.39 -7.23 1.58
N ASN A 218 -5.10 -7.20 0.26
CA ASN A 218 -3.76 -6.91 -0.23
C ASN A 218 -3.77 -5.60 -1.04
N LEU A 219 -2.66 -4.84 -0.96
CA LEU A 219 -2.44 -3.64 -1.77
C LEU A 219 -1.28 -3.91 -2.73
N GLU A 220 -1.52 -3.71 -4.02
CA GLU A 220 -0.50 -3.97 -5.04
C GLU A 220 -0.13 -2.70 -5.81
N ASN A 221 1.06 -2.71 -6.39
CA ASN A 221 1.61 -1.53 -7.07
C ASN A 221 1.61 -0.28 -6.17
N VAL A 222 2.00 -0.44 -4.90
CA VAL A 222 2.06 0.68 -3.95
C VAL A 222 3.23 1.59 -4.32
N ALA A 223 2.94 2.88 -4.53
CA ALA A 223 3.94 3.88 -4.94
C ALA A 223 4.69 4.48 -3.73
N ASN A 224 5.86 5.07 -3.98
CA ASN A 224 6.54 5.99 -3.06
C ASN A 224 6.81 5.44 -1.64
N LEU A 225 6.98 4.13 -1.46
CA LEU A 225 7.23 3.52 -0.15
C LEU A 225 8.53 4.00 0.51
N ASP A 226 9.46 4.55 -0.25
CA ASP A 226 10.70 5.18 0.24
C ASP A 226 10.47 6.49 1.00
N ARG A 227 9.25 7.05 0.92
CA ARG A 227 8.85 8.29 1.62
C ARG A 227 8.12 8.03 2.94
N VAL A 228 7.85 6.77 3.27
CA VAL A 228 7.14 6.37 4.49
C VAL A 228 8.14 5.78 5.48
N PRO A 229 8.18 6.24 6.75
CA PRO A 229 9.06 5.67 7.75
C PRO A 229 8.68 4.23 8.09
N ALA A 230 9.61 3.47 8.66
CA ALA A 230 9.37 2.09 9.07
C ALA A 230 8.18 1.93 10.02
N THR A 231 7.94 2.93 10.89
CA THR A 231 6.85 2.97 11.87
C THR A 231 6.34 4.39 12.08
N GLY A 232 5.20 4.56 12.78
CA GLY A 232 4.70 5.86 13.24
C GLY A 232 3.75 6.57 12.27
N ALA A 233 3.57 6.07 11.05
CA ALA A 233 2.61 6.60 10.10
C ALA A 233 1.26 5.88 10.22
N THR A 234 0.20 6.54 9.72
CA THR A 234 -1.14 5.97 9.56
C THR A 234 -1.46 5.86 8.08
N LEU A 235 -1.92 4.69 7.63
CA LEU A 235 -2.38 4.48 6.25
C LEU A 235 -3.89 4.66 6.14
N ILE A 236 -4.31 5.20 5.01
CA ILE A 236 -5.69 5.30 4.55
C ILE A 236 -5.73 4.73 3.13
N ALA A 237 -6.46 3.63 2.92
CA ALA A 237 -6.56 2.94 1.65
C ALA A 237 -8.05 2.69 1.31
N LEU A 238 -8.70 3.66 0.66
CA LEU A 238 -10.12 3.61 0.36
C LEU A 238 -10.34 3.24 -1.10
N PRO A 239 -10.65 1.97 -1.43
CA PRO A 239 -10.92 1.52 -2.78
C PRO A 239 -12.27 2.04 -3.29
N MET A 240 -12.46 1.99 -4.60
CA MET A 240 -13.79 2.13 -5.19
C MET A 240 -14.70 1.02 -4.64
N LYS A 241 -15.85 1.41 -4.06
CA LYS A 241 -16.77 0.47 -3.39
C LYS A 241 -17.67 -0.23 -4.42
N ILE A 242 -17.11 -1.16 -5.17
CA ILE A 242 -17.83 -1.95 -6.19
C ILE A 242 -18.58 -3.07 -5.49
N ARG A 243 -19.91 -3.14 -5.65
CA ARG A 243 -20.71 -4.21 -5.05
C ARG A 243 -20.34 -5.56 -5.66
N GLY A 244 -19.92 -6.52 -4.80
CA GLY A 244 -19.47 -7.84 -5.21
C GLY A 244 -18.13 -7.82 -5.96
N GLY A 245 -17.40 -6.70 -5.96
CA GLY A 245 -16.08 -6.60 -6.59
C GLY A 245 -15.04 -7.45 -5.86
N THR A 246 -14.14 -8.05 -6.65
CA THR A 246 -13.03 -8.87 -6.13
C THR A 246 -11.84 -8.03 -5.72
N GLY A 247 -11.78 -6.80 -6.20
CA GLY A 247 -10.82 -5.76 -5.91
C GLY A 247 -11.26 -4.44 -6.51
N ALA A 248 -10.45 -3.40 -6.38
CA ALA A 248 -10.73 -2.12 -7.00
C ALA A 248 -9.50 -1.20 -7.02
N PRO A 249 -9.43 -0.24 -7.96
CA PRO A 249 -8.52 0.89 -7.87
C PRO A 249 -8.66 1.59 -6.53
N VAL A 250 -7.53 1.97 -5.94
CA VAL A 250 -7.48 2.58 -4.61
C VAL A 250 -6.57 3.82 -4.59
N ARG A 251 -7.00 4.88 -3.91
CA ARG A 251 -6.11 5.98 -3.53
C ARG A 251 -5.55 5.70 -2.14
N ILE A 252 -4.25 5.45 -2.06
CA ILE A 252 -3.55 5.17 -0.81
C ILE A 252 -2.84 6.44 -0.35
N VAL A 253 -3.06 6.82 0.91
CA VAL A 253 -2.40 7.96 1.55
C VAL A 253 -1.79 7.53 2.87
N ALA A 254 -0.51 7.80 3.06
CA ALA A 254 0.13 7.67 4.36
C ALA A 254 0.21 9.05 5.03
N MET A 255 -0.27 9.16 6.26
CA MET A 255 -0.10 10.32 7.13
C MET A 255 1.18 10.13 7.93
N VAL A 256 2.24 10.85 7.55
CA VAL A 256 3.58 10.73 8.13
C VAL A 256 3.78 11.81 9.18
N PRO A 257 4.33 11.52 10.36
CA PRO A 257 4.60 12.47 11.45
C PRO A 257 5.45 13.67 11.06
#